data_735e25eaac0dfce555889f990ae53bbd
#
_entry.id   735e25eaac0dfce555889f990ae53bbd
#
_cell.length_a   1.000
_cell.length_b   1.000
_cell.length_c   1.000
_cell.angle_alpha   90.00
_cell.angle_beta   90.00
_cell.angle_gamma   90.00
#
_symmetry.space_group_name_H-M   'P 1'
#
loop_
_entity.id
_entity.type
_entity.pdbx_description
1 polymer ?
#
loop_
_entity_poly.entity_id
_entity_poly.type
_entity_poly.pdbx_seq_one_letter_code
_entity_poly.pdbx_strand_id
1 'polypeptide(L)'
;GAGYFRPLGQTPWIFETYGGIGTGVIKNNFGSQGRANVTFSKLFIQPNLGVKVKGFEFGLSSRFSLVHHKLKYSTIPEEDQDLRNLLEHPNSFLWEPGMVMRAGGKNFLVQLQYTYSFNITNPDLVQEPGIFNIGFCIPIHYTTSVPLTKTGGNL
;
A
#
# COMPACT_ATOMS: atom_id res chain seq x y z
N GLY A 1 5.89 -1.30 6.66
CA GLY A 1 6.15 -0.08 5.90
C GLY A 1 6.38 1.12 6.78
N ALA A 2 6.86 2.19 6.18
CA ALA A 2 7.04 3.49 6.80
C ALA A 2 6.48 4.58 5.88
N GLY A 3 6.17 5.73 6.44
CA GLY A 3 5.63 6.85 5.67
C GLY A 3 6.04 8.20 6.21
N TYR A 4 5.92 9.19 5.35
CA TYR A 4 6.15 10.58 5.65
C TYR A 4 4.90 11.37 5.29
N PHE A 5 4.55 12.37 6.11
CA PHE A 5 3.42 13.25 5.84
C PHE A 5 3.82 14.71 6.00
N ARG A 6 3.19 15.58 5.22
CA ARG A 6 3.44 17.03 5.26
C ARG A 6 2.14 17.80 5.02
N PRO A 7 1.73 18.71 5.92
CA PRO A 7 0.69 19.69 5.64
C PRO A 7 1.11 20.63 4.51
N LEU A 8 0.20 20.97 3.61
CA LEU A 8 0.45 21.88 2.50
C LEU A 8 0.11 23.33 2.90
N GLY A 9 1.07 23.99 3.53
CA GLY A 9 0.91 25.37 4.02
C GLY A 9 -0.11 25.45 5.17
N GLN A 10 -0.96 26.52 5.15
CA GLN A 10 -2.04 26.73 6.12
C GLN A 10 -3.40 26.19 5.63
N THR A 11 -3.38 25.32 4.63
CA THR A 11 -4.56 24.70 4.05
C THR A 11 -4.92 23.40 4.79
N PRO A 12 -6.14 22.88 4.64
CA PRO A 12 -6.51 21.57 5.19
C PRO A 12 -5.88 20.40 4.40
N TRP A 13 -5.13 20.66 3.34
CA TRP A 13 -4.52 19.65 2.50
C TRP A 13 -3.29 19.03 3.14
N ILE A 14 -3.15 17.74 2.97
CA ILE A 14 -2.02 16.96 3.44
C ILE A 14 -1.49 16.10 2.29
N PHE A 15 -0.18 16.14 2.10
CA PHE A 15 0.53 15.18 1.27
C PHE A 15 1.18 14.12 2.15
N GLU A 16 1.02 12.86 1.76
CA GLU A 16 1.64 11.74 2.43
C GLU A 16 2.31 10.83 1.39
N THR A 17 3.33 10.13 1.80
CA THR A 17 3.92 9.06 1.01
C THR A 17 4.29 7.90 1.92
N TYR A 18 4.00 6.70 1.47
CA TYR A 18 4.30 5.46 2.19
C TYR A 18 5.14 4.55 1.29
N GLY A 19 6.04 3.80 1.91
CA GLY A 19 6.79 2.75 1.25
C GLY A 19 6.84 1.52 2.12
N GLY A 20 6.94 0.36 1.52
CA GLY A 20 7.00 -0.86 2.29
C GLY A 20 7.24 -2.10 1.46
N ILE A 21 7.50 -3.17 2.19
CA ILE A 21 7.64 -4.53 1.67
C ILE A 21 6.59 -5.41 2.31
N GLY A 22 6.11 -6.39 1.57
CA GLY A 22 5.18 -7.40 2.04
C GLY A 22 5.50 -8.76 1.47
N THR A 23 5.13 -9.80 2.17
CA THR A 23 5.19 -11.18 1.69
C THR A 23 3.92 -11.90 2.05
N GLY A 24 3.53 -12.88 1.25
CA GLY A 24 2.34 -13.66 1.53
C GLY A 24 2.31 -14.98 0.77
N VAL A 25 1.28 -15.76 1.06
CA VAL A 25 1.03 -17.05 0.41
C VAL A 25 -0.40 -17.04 -0.10
N ILE A 26 -0.56 -17.34 -1.38
CA ILE A 26 -1.86 -17.56 -2.01
C ILE A 26 -2.05 -19.08 -2.11
N LYS A 27 -3.14 -19.57 -1.53
CA LYS A 27 -3.52 -20.98 -1.58
C LYS A 27 -4.82 -21.09 -2.38
N ASN A 28 -4.71 -21.47 -3.63
CA ASN A 28 -5.87 -21.70 -4.48
C ASN A 28 -6.23 -23.18 -4.48
N ASN A 29 -7.52 -23.44 -4.27
CA ASN A 29 -8.09 -24.79 -4.31
C ASN A 29 -9.22 -24.80 -5.34
N PHE A 30 -8.98 -25.42 -6.47
CA PHE A 30 -9.91 -25.50 -7.59
C PHE A 30 -10.76 -26.79 -7.54
N GLY A 31 -10.96 -27.37 -6.38
CA GLY A 31 -11.74 -28.59 -6.18
C GLY A 31 -11.09 -29.79 -6.86
N SER A 32 -11.80 -30.41 -7.83
CA SER A 32 -11.30 -31.56 -8.59
C SER A 32 -10.21 -31.22 -9.60
N GLN A 33 -10.04 -29.95 -9.96
CA GLN A 33 -9.03 -29.49 -10.93
C GLN A 33 -7.64 -29.36 -10.34
N GLY A 34 -7.49 -29.33 -9.02
CA GLY A 34 -6.18 -29.29 -8.37
C GLY A 34 -6.01 -28.17 -7.37
N ARG A 35 -4.78 -28.02 -6.88
CA ARG A 35 -4.37 -27.01 -5.90
C ARG A 35 -3.08 -26.33 -6.35
N ALA A 36 -2.99 -25.04 -6.11
CA ALA A 36 -1.74 -24.28 -6.32
C ALA A 36 -1.42 -23.45 -5.09
N ASN A 37 -0.15 -23.48 -4.67
CA ASN A 37 0.40 -22.64 -3.62
C ASN A 37 1.44 -21.71 -4.24
N VAL A 38 1.16 -20.41 -4.20
CA VAL A 38 2.06 -19.37 -4.72
C VAL A 38 2.49 -18.49 -3.57
N THR A 39 3.77 -18.28 -3.41
CA THR A 39 4.30 -17.24 -2.52
C THR A 39 4.54 -15.97 -3.32
N PHE A 40 4.36 -14.82 -2.70
CA PHE A 40 4.71 -13.56 -3.32
C PHE A 40 5.52 -12.67 -2.38
N SER A 41 6.34 -11.83 -2.97
CA SER A 41 6.95 -10.68 -2.32
C SER A 41 6.52 -9.41 -3.05
N LYS A 42 6.22 -8.35 -2.30
CA LYS A 42 5.70 -7.07 -2.80
C LYS A 42 6.55 -5.93 -2.26
N LEU A 43 7.02 -5.07 -3.15
CA LEU A 43 7.59 -3.76 -2.82
C LEU A 43 6.63 -2.70 -3.31
N PHE A 44 6.35 -1.65 -2.51
CA PHE A 44 5.45 -0.60 -2.94
C PHE A 44 5.88 0.79 -2.48
N ILE A 45 5.43 1.79 -3.25
CA ILE A 45 5.38 3.20 -2.88
C ILE A 45 3.95 3.70 -3.09
N GLN A 46 3.45 4.53 -2.16
CA GLN A 46 2.08 5.03 -2.18
C GLN A 46 2.04 6.51 -1.82
N PRO A 47 2.05 7.43 -2.77
CA PRO A 47 1.67 8.82 -2.54
C PRO A 47 0.16 8.94 -2.29
N ASN A 48 -0.20 9.82 -1.34
CA ASN A 48 -1.58 10.18 -1.01
C ASN A 48 -1.72 11.70 -1.01
N LEU A 49 -2.87 12.18 -1.45
CA LEU A 49 -3.29 13.56 -1.29
C LEU A 49 -4.62 13.57 -0.53
N GLY A 50 -4.67 14.25 0.59
CA GLY A 50 -5.83 14.24 1.46
C GLY A 50 -6.20 15.60 2.02
N VAL A 51 -7.38 15.64 2.64
CA VAL A 51 -7.90 16.77 3.38
C VAL A 51 -8.16 16.35 4.81
N LYS A 52 -7.71 17.20 5.76
CA LYS A 52 -7.92 17.00 7.20
C LYS A 52 -8.88 18.03 7.74
N VAL A 53 -9.96 17.54 8.36
CA VAL A 53 -10.94 18.34 9.08
C VAL A 53 -11.11 17.72 10.46
N LYS A 54 -11.22 18.52 11.51
CA LYS A 54 -11.34 18.11 12.93
C LYS A 54 -11.65 16.63 13.18
N GLY A 55 -10.61 15.83 13.48
CA GLY A 55 -10.75 14.41 13.82
C GLY A 55 -11.08 13.46 12.66
N PHE A 56 -11.13 13.98 11.43
CA PHE A 56 -11.42 13.22 10.22
C PHE A 56 -10.45 13.58 9.10
N GLU A 57 -9.98 12.58 8.37
CA GLU A 57 -9.13 12.75 7.21
C GLU A 57 -9.70 11.92 6.05
N PHE A 58 -9.71 12.50 4.87
CA PHE A 58 -10.08 11.82 3.64
C PHE A 58 -8.99 12.07 2.60
N GLY A 59 -8.60 11.04 1.86
CA GLY A 59 -7.56 11.16 0.86
C GLY A 59 -7.74 10.20 -0.31
N LEU A 60 -7.14 10.58 -1.42
CA LEU A 60 -6.92 9.72 -2.57
C LEU A 60 -5.49 9.18 -2.51
N SER A 61 -5.34 7.92 -2.83
CA SER A 61 -4.06 7.22 -2.87
C SER A 61 -3.78 6.68 -4.26
N SER A 62 -2.50 6.61 -4.61
CA SER A 62 -2.05 5.92 -5.82
C SER A 62 -0.86 5.06 -5.43
N ARG A 63 -1.06 3.75 -5.31
CA ARG A 63 0.03 2.84 -4.98
C ARG A 63 0.61 2.24 -6.24
N PHE A 64 1.92 2.21 -6.31
CA PHE A 64 2.70 1.51 -7.33
C PHE A 64 3.42 0.36 -6.66
N SER A 65 3.23 -0.85 -7.18
CA SER A 65 3.73 -2.07 -6.55
C SER A 65 4.47 -2.95 -7.56
N LEU A 66 5.62 -3.45 -7.13
CA LEU A 66 6.33 -4.53 -7.80
C LEU A 66 6.06 -5.82 -7.03
N VAL A 67 5.49 -6.81 -7.67
CA VAL A 67 5.15 -8.10 -7.09
C VAL A 67 5.92 -9.19 -7.80
N HIS A 68 6.64 -10.00 -7.03
CA HIS A 68 7.30 -11.20 -7.53
C HIS A 68 6.58 -12.43 -6.99
N HIS A 69 6.10 -13.27 -7.88
CA HIS A 69 5.41 -14.52 -7.57
C HIS A 69 6.36 -15.69 -7.69
N LYS A 70 6.23 -16.67 -6.80
CA LYS A 70 6.98 -17.91 -6.83
C LYS A 70 6.05 -19.09 -6.56
N LEU A 71 5.90 -19.96 -7.55
CA LEU A 71 5.17 -21.21 -7.39
C LEU A 71 5.92 -22.11 -6.40
N LYS A 72 5.23 -22.58 -5.37
CA LYS A 72 5.77 -23.54 -4.40
C LYS A 72 5.35 -24.96 -4.72
N TYR A 73 4.10 -25.13 -5.11
CA TYR A 73 3.51 -26.42 -5.37
C TYR A 73 2.28 -26.25 -6.24
N SER A 74 2.12 -27.14 -7.24
CA SER A 74 0.91 -27.23 -8.05
C SER A 74 0.61 -28.70 -8.34
N THR A 75 -0.69 -29.05 -8.31
CA THR A 75 -1.22 -30.28 -8.90
C THR A 75 -2.08 -29.99 -10.13
N ILE A 76 -2.14 -28.72 -10.54
CA ILE A 76 -2.80 -28.29 -11.76
C ILE A 76 -1.92 -28.71 -12.94
N PRO A 77 -2.51 -29.21 -14.04
CA PRO A 77 -1.75 -29.55 -15.24
C PRO A 77 -0.97 -28.34 -15.77
N GLU A 78 0.25 -28.58 -16.27
CA GLU A 78 1.12 -27.50 -16.86
C GLU A 78 0.50 -26.85 -18.10
N GLU A 79 -0.55 -27.44 -18.65
CA GLU A 79 -1.33 -26.90 -19.78
C GLU A 79 -2.28 -25.76 -19.38
N ASP A 80 -2.48 -25.57 -18.07
CA ASP A 80 -3.31 -24.47 -17.55
C ASP A 80 -2.68 -23.11 -17.90
N GLN A 81 -3.46 -22.25 -18.53
CA GLN A 81 -2.99 -20.99 -19.07
C GLN A 81 -2.58 -20.01 -17.97
N ASP A 82 -3.28 -19.99 -16.84
CA ASP A 82 -2.98 -19.10 -15.72
C ASP A 82 -1.68 -19.53 -15.03
N LEU A 83 -1.45 -20.83 -14.90
CA LEU A 83 -0.23 -21.36 -14.35
C LEU A 83 0.97 -21.06 -15.25
N ARG A 84 0.81 -21.20 -16.57
CA ARG A 84 1.83 -20.85 -17.56
C ARG A 84 2.17 -19.37 -17.51
N ASN A 85 1.18 -18.50 -17.54
CA ASN A 85 1.36 -17.04 -17.43
C ASN A 85 2.12 -16.65 -16.16
N LEU A 86 1.81 -17.30 -15.03
CA LEU A 86 2.51 -17.07 -13.77
C LEU A 86 4.00 -17.51 -13.83
N LEU A 87 4.30 -18.64 -14.48
CA LEU A 87 5.65 -19.17 -14.61
C LEU A 87 6.51 -18.36 -15.60
N GLU A 88 5.92 -17.94 -16.70
CA GLU A 88 6.60 -17.15 -17.74
C GLU A 88 6.79 -15.69 -17.29
N HIS A 89 5.84 -15.13 -16.55
CA HIS A 89 5.84 -13.74 -16.09
C HIS A 89 5.70 -13.63 -14.57
N PRO A 90 6.71 -14.06 -13.80
CA PRO A 90 6.63 -14.07 -12.33
C PRO A 90 6.62 -12.66 -11.70
N ASN A 91 6.94 -11.64 -12.47
CA ASN A 91 6.96 -10.26 -12.00
C ASN A 91 5.76 -9.48 -12.54
N SER A 92 5.07 -8.78 -11.65
CA SER A 92 3.95 -7.92 -12.01
C SER A 92 4.18 -6.51 -11.48
N PHE A 93 3.91 -5.52 -12.32
CA PHE A 93 3.82 -4.13 -11.91
C PHE A 93 2.34 -3.75 -11.79
N LEU A 94 1.93 -3.38 -10.58
CA LEU A 94 0.56 -3.02 -10.27
C LEU A 94 0.44 -1.52 -10.07
N TRP A 95 -0.59 -0.93 -10.65
CA TRP A 95 -1.08 0.39 -10.28
C TRP A 95 -2.36 0.22 -9.46
N GLU A 96 -2.35 0.75 -8.24
CA GLU A 96 -3.43 0.53 -7.28
C GLU A 96 -3.97 1.89 -6.78
N PRO A 97 -4.82 2.57 -7.59
CA PRO A 97 -5.54 3.75 -7.11
C PRO A 97 -6.51 3.37 -6.00
N GLY A 98 -6.74 4.29 -5.07
CA GLY A 98 -7.63 4.03 -3.95
C GLY A 98 -8.03 5.29 -3.19
N MET A 99 -8.84 5.08 -2.17
CA MET A 99 -9.24 6.10 -1.24
C MET A 99 -8.95 5.65 0.19
N VAL A 100 -8.62 6.61 1.03
CA VAL A 100 -8.33 6.39 2.44
C VAL A 100 -9.16 7.35 3.27
N MET A 101 -9.75 6.82 4.34
CA MET A 101 -10.47 7.59 5.35
C MET A 101 -9.88 7.26 6.71
N ARG A 102 -9.66 8.29 7.52
CA ARG A 102 -9.20 8.13 8.90
C ARG A 102 -10.08 8.95 9.83
N ALA A 103 -10.37 8.40 10.98
CA ALA A 103 -11.10 9.07 12.05
C ALA A 103 -10.44 8.79 13.39
N GLY A 104 -10.40 9.80 14.27
CA GLY A 104 -9.87 9.65 15.61
C GLY A 104 -9.25 10.91 16.20
N GLY A 105 -8.42 10.73 17.21
CA GLY A 105 -7.74 11.79 17.93
C GLY A 105 -6.29 12.00 17.50
N LYS A 106 -5.58 12.85 18.26
CA LYS A 106 -4.19 13.20 17.96
C LYS A 106 -3.22 12.03 18.06
N ASN A 107 -3.50 11.06 18.90
CA ASN A 107 -2.58 9.97 19.21
C ASN A 107 -2.98 8.63 18.58
N PHE A 108 -4.21 8.53 18.06
CA PHE A 108 -4.74 7.29 17.54
C PHE A 108 -5.80 7.56 16.48
N LEU A 109 -5.68 6.94 15.33
CA LEU A 109 -6.61 7.01 14.22
C LEU A 109 -6.98 5.59 13.77
N VAL A 110 -8.25 5.38 13.47
CA VAL A 110 -8.74 4.22 12.72
C VAL A 110 -8.70 4.59 11.24
N GLN A 111 -8.16 3.71 10.42
CA GLN A 111 -8.07 3.90 8.98
C GLN A 111 -8.91 2.86 8.26
N LEU A 112 -9.70 3.32 7.30
CA LEU A 112 -10.35 2.51 6.27
C LEU A 112 -9.71 2.85 4.93
N GLN A 113 -9.37 1.85 4.14
CA GLN A 113 -8.79 2.04 2.82
C GLN A 113 -9.42 1.07 1.84
N TYR A 114 -9.84 1.58 0.71
CA TYR A 114 -10.24 0.81 -0.46
C TYR A 114 -9.24 1.05 -1.58
N THR A 115 -8.80 -0.01 -2.22
CA THR A 115 -7.80 0.05 -3.29
C THR A 115 -8.28 -0.84 -4.44
N TYR A 116 -8.24 -0.33 -5.65
CA TYR A 116 -8.47 -1.10 -6.86
C TYR A 116 -7.14 -1.39 -7.55
N SER A 117 -6.92 -2.62 -8.03
CA SER A 117 -5.63 -3.05 -8.55
C SER A 117 -5.70 -3.32 -10.06
N PHE A 118 -4.83 -2.65 -10.81
CA PHE A 118 -4.60 -2.88 -12.23
C PHE A 118 -3.22 -3.52 -12.41
N ASN A 119 -3.18 -4.70 -13.04
CA ASN A 119 -1.91 -5.30 -13.44
C ASN A 119 -1.51 -4.73 -14.81
N ILE A 120 -0.45 -3.90 -14.82
CA ILE A 120 -0.02 -3.19 -16.03
C ILE A 120 0.85 -4.09 -16.92
N THR A 121 1.66 -4.97 -16.32
CA THR A 121 2.62 -5.81 -17.07
C THR A 121 2.02 -7.12 -17.52
N ASN A 122 1.03 -7.63 -16.81
CA ASN A 122 0.37 -8.89 -17.13
C ASN A 122 -1.15 -8.78 -16.89
N PRO A 123 -1.90 -8.11 -17.81
CA PRO A 123 -3.33 -7.89 -17.65
C PRO A 123 -4.16 -9.17 -17.64
N ASP A 124 -3.65 -10.23 -18.27
CA ASP A 124 -4.32 -11.53 -18.39
C ASP A 124 -4.22 -12.36 -17.10
N LEU A 125 -3.35 -11.98 -16.16
CA LEU A 125 -3.28 -12.64 -14.86
C LEU A 125 -4.48 -12.22 -14.01
N VAL A 126 -5.40 -13.16 -13.80
CA VAL A 126 -6.60 -12.94 -12.98
C VAL A 126 -6.20 -12.70 -11.52
N GLN A 127 -6.56 -11.54 -11.00
CA GLN A 127 -6.38 -11.17 -9.60
C GLN A 127 -7.63 -10.47 -9.06
N GLU A 128 -7.82 -10.51 -7.75
CA GLU A 128 -8.92 -9.74 -7.14
C GLU A 128 -8.69 -8.23 -7.36
N PRO A 129 -9.62 -7.55 -8.06
CA PRO A 129 -9.41 -6.16 -8.43
C PRO A 129 -9.56 -5.19 -7.24
N GLY A 130 -10.35 -5.52 -6.24
CA GLY A 130 -10.69 -4.64 -5.13
C GLY A 130 -10.27 -5.19 -3.77
N ILE A 131 -9.56 -4.39 -2.97
CA ILE A 131 -9.12 -4.75 -1.62
C ILE A 131 -9.62 -3.69 -0.64
N PHE A 132 -10.34 -4.13 0.39
CA PHE A 132 -10.73 -3.31 1.52
C PHE A 132 -9.86 -3.62 2.72
N ASN A 133 -9.28 -2.59 3.33
CA ASN A 133 -8.40 -2.72 4.49
C ASN A 133 -8.91 -1.88 5.66
N ILE A 134 -8.78 -2.42 6.86
CA ILE A 134 -8.95 -1.70 8.12
C ILE A 134 -7.61 -1.67 8.82
N GLY A 135 -7.20 -0.52 9.32
CA GLY A 135 -5.92 -0.34 10.01
C GLY A 135 -5.99 0.68 11.13
N PHE A 136 -4.90 0.75 11.88
CA PHE A 136 -4.70 1.71 12.95
C PHE A 136 -3.44 2.53 12.67
N CYS A 137 -3.51 3.84 12.92
CA CYS A 137 -2.38 4.74 12.77
C CYS A 137 -2.07 5.41 14.12
N ILE A 138 -0.80 5.39 14.48
CA ILE A 138 -0.27 6.11 15.65
C ILE A 138 0.69 7.17 15.11
N PRO A 139 0.28 8.46 15.08
CA PRO A 139 1.15 9.54 14.64
C PRO A 139 2.30 9.75 15.64
N ILE A 140 3.53 9.73 15.13
CA ILE A 140 4.72 10.03 15.92
C ILE A 140 5.12 11.47 15.60
N HIS A 141 5.03 12.35 16.62
CA HIS A 141 5.41 13.74 16.48
C HIS A 141 6.85 13.95 16.98
N TYR A 142 7.75 14.33 16.10
CA TYR A 142 9.08 14.76 16.50
C TYR A 142 9.07 16.27 16.72
N THR A 143 9.26 16.69 17.96
CA THR A 143 9.49 18.10 18.28
C THR A 143 10.99 18.38 18.06
N THR A 144 11.33 18.94 16.89
CA THR A 144 12.66 19.49 16.67
C THR A 144 12.76 20.79 17.47
N SER A 145 13.35 20.75 18.66
CA SER A 145 13.77 21.95 19.36
C SER A 145 14.95 22.56 18.59
N VAL A 146 14.66 23.52 17.74
CA VAL A 146 15.72 24.39 17.19
C VAL A 146 16.26 25.20 18.35
N PRO A 147 17.54 25.05 18.74
CA PRO A 147 18.11 25.88 19.80
C PRO A 147 18.04 27.36 19.32
N LEU A 148 17.31 28.16 20.07
CA LEU A 148 17.32 29.62 19.86
C LEU A 148 18.76 30.08 20.12
N THR A 149 19.47 30.37 19.03
CA THR A 149 20.74 31.09 19.09
C THR A 149 20.41 32.46 19.72
N LYS A 150 20.74 32.63 21.00
CA LYS A 150 20.77 33.95 21.65
C LYS A 150 21.81 34.78 20.90
N THR A 151 21.34 35.63 20.01
CA THR A 151 22.16 36.74 19.47
C THR A 151 22.40 37.67 20.64
N GLY A 152 23.56 37.54 21.27
CA GLY A 152 24.04 38.46 22.28
C GLY A 152 24.30 39.80 21.57
N GLY A 153 23.40 40.73 21.75
CA GLY A 153 23.69 42.15 21.51
C GLY A 153 24.52 42.64 22.70
N ASN A 154 25.79 42.84 22.49
CA ASN A 154 26.60 43.71 23.32
C ASN A 154 26.58 45.12 22.71
N LEU A 155 26.09 46.08 23.46
CA LEU A 155 26.46 47.47 23.37
C LEU A 155 27.60 47.71 24.30
#